data_e0901b341e2aa05afe5ab92b324527d6
#
_entry.id   e0901b341e2aa05afe5ab92b324527d6
#
_cell.length_a   1.000
_cell.length_b   1.000
_cell.length_c   1.000
_cell.angle_alpha   90.00
_cell.angle_beta   90.00
_cell.angle_gamma   90.00
#
_symmetry.space_group_name_H-M   'P 1'
#
loop_
_entity.id
_entity.type
_entity.pdbx_description
1 polymer ?
#
loop_
_entity_poly.entity_id
_entity_poly.type
_entity_poly.pdbx_seq_one_letter_code
_entity_poly.pdbx_strand_id
1 'polypeptide(L)'
;VNVRYVTANDDIASAPLDEKEKRHGIAGSLFMWKIGCAKAELGGTLDEVIDAAQAAVNETRSLCVGLTPCSIPAVGHANFEIQEGTMEYGIGHHGEPGLIVESLKSAIEIAAVLCEKIEADLKLKHGEEISVIVSGLGGTPIMELYVLYDEIENYFTERDISVYRSFVGDYVTSLEMSG
;
A
#
# COMPACT_ATOMS: atom_id res chain seq x y z
N VAL A 1 8.60 -32.55 -5.29
CA VAL A 1 8.92 -31.22 -4.73
C VAL A 1 7.76 -30.78 -3.85
N ASN A 2 8.05 -30.36 -2.62
CA ASN A 2 7.03 -29.82 -1.73
C ASN A 2 6.93 -28.30 -2.00
N VAL A 3 5.73 -27.83 -2.34
CA VAL A 3 5.47 -26.41 -2.68
C VAL A 3 4.35 -25.87 -1.80
N ARG A 4 4.52 -24.67 -1.29
CA ARG A 4 3.52 -23.90 -0.56
C ARG A 4 3.45 -22.48 -1.11
N TYR A 5 2.38 -21.76 -0.81
CA TYR A 5 2.20 -20.38 -1.21
C TYR A 5 1.60 -19.54 -0.07
N VAL A 6 1.86 -18.23 -0.12
CA VAL A 6 1.22 -17.20 0.70
C VAL A 6 0.71 -16.14 -0.27
N THR A 7 -0.50 -15.66 -0.05
CA THR A 7 -1.12 -14.62 -0.88
C THR A 7 -1.22 -13.33 -0.06
N ALA A 8 -0.75 -12.24 -0.62
CA ALA A 8 -0.93 -10.91 -0.03
C ALA A 8 -2.40 -10.48 -0.15
N ASN A 9 -2.90 -9.82 0.90
CA ASN A 9 -4.28 -9.34 1.01
C ASN A 9 -4.37 -8.02 1.79
N ASP A 10 -3.44 -7.14 1.51
CA ASP A 10 -3.22 -5.89 2.25
C ASP A 10 -4.15 -4.74 1.83
N ASP A 11 -4.74 -4.78 0.63
CA ASP A 11 -5.59 -3.71 0.12
C ASP A 11 -6.95 -3.66 0.84
N ILE A 12 -7.09 -2.69 1.76
CA ILE A 12 -8.31 -2.53 2.56
C ILE A 12 -9.51 -2.02 1.77
N ALA A 13 -9.30 -1.50 0.56
CA ALA A 13 -10.37 -1.03 -0.32
C ALA A 13 -11.06 -2.16 -1.06
N SER A 14 -10.38 -3.27 -1.32
CA SER A 14 -10.88 -4.33 -2.18
C SER A 14 -11.90 -5.27 -1.52
N ALA A 15 -11.92 -5.35 -0.18
CA ALA A 15 -12.97 -6.05 0.57
C ALA A 15 -12.98 -5.60 2.06
N PRO A 16 -14.12 -5.73 2.77
CA PRO A 16 -14.24 -5.38 4.18
C PRO A 16 -13.42 -6.29 5.08
N LEU A 17 -13.23 -5.89 6.35
CA LEU A 17 -12.35 -6.57 7.30
C LEU A 17 -12.80 -8.01 7.63
N ASP A 18 -14.09 -8.26 7.66
CA ASP A 18 -14.69 -9.59 7.90
C ASP A 18 -14.58 -10.54 6.71
N GLU A 19 -14.17 -10.03 5.55
CA GLU A 19 -13.88 -10.78 4.32
C GLU A 19 -12.44 -10.54 3.81
N LYS A 20 -11.50 -10.29 4.73
CA LYS A 20 -10.13 -9.89 4.36
C LYS A 20 -9.39 -10.90 3.46
N GLU A 21 -9.78 -12.17 3.49
CA GLU A 21 -9.22 -13.20 2.60
C GLU A 21 -9.57 -12.98 1.11
N LYS A 22 -10.56 -12.13 0.83
CA LYS A 22 -10.93 -11.72 -0.52
C LYS A 22 -10.18 -10.48 -1.01
N ARG A 23 -9.42 -9.84 -0.13
CA ARG A 23 -8.64 -8.64 -0.47
C ARG A 23 -7.55 -8.95 -1.46
N HIS A 24 -7.22 -7.96 -2.28
CA HIS A 24 -6.09 -8.01 -3.18
C HIS A 24 -4.79 -7.63 -2.46
N GLY A 25 -3.65 -8.08 -2.99
CA GLY A 25 -2.33 -7.61 -2.58
C GLY A 25 -1.90 -6.45 -3.48
N ILE A 26 -1.39 -5.39 -2.85
CA ILE A 26 -0.73 -4.27 -3.52
C ILE A 26 0.67 -4.03 -2.93
N ALA A 27 1.05 -2.82 -2.56
CA ALA A 27 2.40 -2.50 -2.10
C ALA A 27 2.84 -3.27 -0.84
N GLY A 28 1.91 -3.70 0.02
CA GLY A 28 2.20 -4.52 1.19
C GLY A 28 2.82 -5.88 0.88
N SER A 29 2.67 -6.38 -0.35
CA SER A 29 3.37 -7.58 -0.83
C SER A 29 4.89 -7.48 -0.65
N LEU A 30 5.46 -6.28 -0.65
CA LEU A 30 6.89 -6.07 -0.41
C LEU A 30 7.32 -6.61 0.96
N PHE A 31 6.55 -6.36 2.02
CA PHE A 31 6.87 -6.88 3.35
C PHE A 31 6.78 -8.40 3.41
N MET A 32 5.77 -8.99 2.80
CA MET A 32 5.65 -10.44 2.68
C MET A 32 6.90 -11.06 2.05
N TRP A 33 7.35 -10.53 0.91
CA TRP A 33 8.54 -11.02 0.23
C TRP A 33 9.82 -10.78 1.03
N LYS A 34 10.03 -9.57 1.55
CA LYS A 34 11.24 -9.23 2.31
C LYS A 34 11.39 -10.10 3.56
N ILE A 35 10.32 -10.30 4.31
CA ILE A 35 10.32 -11.07 5.56
C ILE A 35 10.46 -12.57 5.26
N GLY A 36 9.69 -13.10 4.32
CA GLY A 36 9.81 -14.51 3.90
C GLY A 36 11.17 -14.84 3.33
N CYS A 37 11.70 -14.01 2.41
CA CYS A 37 13.04 -14.21 1.83
C CYS A 37 14.14 -14.06 2.87
N ALA A 38 14.04 -13.11 3.80
CA ALA A 38 15.01 -12.96 4.88
C ALA A 38 15.05 -14.20 5.80
N LYS A 39 13.87 -14.79 6.11
CA LYS A 39 13.80 -16.02 6.87
C LYS A 39 14.44 -17.21 6.12
N ALA A 40 14.24 -17.29 4.81
CA ALA A 40 14.87 -18.30 3.96
C ALA A 40 16.40 -18.13 3.91
N GLU A 41 16.91 -16.90 3.77
CA GLU A 41 18.34 -16.58 3.78
C GLU A 41 19.01 -16.94 5.09
N LEU A 42 18.31 -16.83 6.19
CA LEU A 42 18.75 -17.27 7.52
C LEU A 42 18.71 -18.80 7.71
N GLY A 43 18.40 -19.57 6.68
CA GLY A 43 18.35 -21.04 6.71
C GLY A 43 17.06 -21.61 7.31
N GLY A 44 15.98 -20.84 7.32
CA GLY A 44 14.67 -21.32 7.77
C GLY A 44 14.13 -22.47 6.92
N THR A 45 13.43 -23.41 7.57
CA THR A 45 12.67 -24.46 6.89
C THR A 45 11.53 -23.89 6.05
N LEU A 46 10.96 -24.69 5.15
CA LEU A 46 9.81 -24.28 4.34
C LEU A 46 8.64 -23.77 5.22
N ASP A 47 8.34 -24.47 6.30
CA ASP A 47 7.25 -24.07 7.20
C ASP A 47 7.57 -22.75 7.91
N GLU A 48 8.77 -22.56 8.43
CA GLU A 48 9.18 -21.30 9.05
C GLU A 48 9.17 -20.10 8.09
N VAL A 49 9.52 -20.32 6.82
CA VAL A 49 9.45 -19.26 5.78
C VAL A 49 8.00 -18.88 5.49
N ILE A 50 7.12 -19.88 5.35
CA ILE A 50 5.69 -19.66 5.15
C ILE A 50 5.07 -18.93 6.35
N ASP A 51 5.38 -19.35 7.58
CA ASP A 51 4.86 -18.74 8.80
C ASP A 51 5.31 -17.27 8.91
N ALA A 52 6.57 -16.97 8.60
CA ALA A 52 7.11 -15.62 8.61
C ALA A 52 6.44 -14.72 7.55
N ALA A 53 6.26 -15.23 6.33
CA ALA A 53 5.58 -14.51 5.25
C ALA A 53 4.08 -14.28 5.59
N GLN A 54 3.40 -15.28 6.15
CA GLN A 54 2.01 -15.17 6.55
C GLN A 54 1.82 -14.18 7.71
N ALA A 55 2.73 -14.16 8.67
CA ALA A 55 2.72 -13.16 9.75
C ALA A 55 2.82 -11.74 9.18
N ALA A 56 3.72 -11.51 8.21
CA ALA A 56 3.80 -10.22 7.53
C ALA A 56 2.49 -9.83 6.83
N VAL A 57 1.84 -10.75 6.13
CA VAL A 57 0.53 -10.52 5.49
C VAL A 57 -0.53 -10.15 6.51
N ASN A 58 -0.56 -10.83 7.64
CA ASN A 58 -1.57 -10.60 8.68
C ASN A 58 -1.49 -9.18 9.27
N GLU A 59 -0.27 -8.62 9.37
CA GLU A 59 0.02 -7.34 10.00
C GLU A 59 0.26 -6.20 8.98
N THR A 60 -0.05 -6.42 7.71
CA THR A 60 0.12 -5.39 6.67
C THR A 60 -1.23 -4.93 6.13
N ARG A 61 -1.37 -3.61 5.95
CA ARG A 61 -2.51 -2.97 5.29
C ARG A 61 -2.00 -1.92 4.31
N SER A 62 -2.72 -1.77 3.22
CA SER A 62 -2.44 -0.77 2.20
C SER A 62 -3.72 -0.11 1.72
N LEU A 63 -3.61 1.13 1.30
CA LEU A 63 -4.66 1.87 0.64
C LEU A 63 -4.03 2.74 -0.45
N CYS A 64 -4.60 2.69 -1.64
CA CYS A 64 -4.13 3.44 -2.78
C CYS A 64 -4.95 4.71 -3.00
N VAL A 65 -4.31 5.77 -3.51
CA VAL A 65 -4.97 6.93 -4.10
C VAL A 65 -4.44 7.14 -5.51
N GLY A 66 -5.31 7.22 -6.51
CA GLY A 66 -4.98 7.53 -7.89
C GLY A 66 -5.19 8.99 -8.20
N LEU A 67 -4.26 9.59 -8.94
CA LEU A 67 -4.29 10.99 -9.37
C LEU A 67 -4.42 11.11 -10.89
N THR A 68 -3.80 10.20 -11.63
CA THR A 68 -3.91 10.12 -13.09
C THR A 68 -4.03 8.67 -13.54
N PRO A 69 -4.68 8.42 -14.70
CA PRO A 69 -4.72 7.07 -15.27
C PRO A 69 -3.36 6.65 -15.84
N CYS A 70 -3.27 5.40 -16.28
CA CYS A 70 -2.16 4.90 -17.10
C CYS A 70 -2.62 4.53 -18.51
N SER A 71 -1.65 4.45 -19.44
CA SER A 71 -1.89 4.04 -20.83
C SER A 71 -1.14 2.76 -21.14
N ILE A 72 -1.86 1.73 -21.55
CA ILE A 72 -1.23 0.51 -22.04
C ILE A 72 -0.57 0.81 -23.40
N PRO A 73 0.75 0.63 -23.58
CA PRO A 73 1.44 1.04 -24.80
C PRO A 73 0.85 0.48 -26.10
N ALA A 74 0.34 -0.75 -26.06
CA ALA A 74 -0.29 -1.40 -27.22
C ALA A 74 -1.63 -0.77 -27.61
N VAL A 75 -2.30 -0.07 -26.68
CA VAL A 75 -3.62 0.55 -26.90
C VAL A 75 -3.47 2.02 -27.31
N GLY A 76 -2.46 2.71 -26.77
CA GLY A 76 -2.13 4.09 -27.12
C GLY A 76 -3.06 5.17 -26.53
N HIS A 77 -3.92 4.79 -25.58
CA HIS A 77 -4.76 5.72 -24.82
C HIS A 77 -4.97 5.22 -23.39
N ALA A 78 -5.45 6.09 -22.51
CA ALA A 78 -5.76 5.75 -21.13
C ALA A 78 -6.79 4.60 -21.07
N ASN A 79 -6.58 3.68 -20.13
CA ASN A 79 -7.45 2.51 -19.92
C ASN A 79 -8.67 2.83 -19.04
N PHE A 80 -8.63 3.93 -18.31
CA PHE A 80 -9.72 4.51 -17.51
C PHE A 80 -9.53 6.02 -17.43
N GLU A 81 -10.44 6.75 -16.81
CA GLU A 81 -10.39 8.20 -16.67
C GLU A 81 -10.46 8.61 -15.20
N ILE A 82 -9.57 9.54 -14.79
CA ILE A 82 -9.71 10.33 -13.58
C ILE A 82 -9.94 11.76 -14.05
N GLN A 83 -11.04 12.37 -13.62
CA GLN A 83 -11.40 13.72 -14.04
C GLN A 83 -10.36 14.73 -13.52
N GLU A 84 -9.98 15.70 -14.35
CA GLU A 84 -9.04 16.76 -13.94
C GLU A 84 -9.51 17.47 -12.66
N GLY A 85 -8.59 17.66 -11.71
CA GLY A 85 -8.88 18.24 -10.39
C GLY A 85 -9.57 17.30 -9.41
N THR A 86 -9.65 16.00 -9.73
CA THR A 86 -10.14 14.97 -8.81
C THR A 86 -9.06 13.94 -8.48
N MET A 87 -9.33 13.11 -7.49
CA MET A 87 -8.53 11.96 -7.10
C MET A 87 -9.46 10.83 -6.68
N GLU A 88 -8.95 9.61 -6.66
CA GLU A 88 -9.75 8.41 -6.39
C GLU A 88 -9.08 7.53 -5.34
N TYR A 89 -9.71 7.35 -4.18
CA TYR A 89 -9.24 6.45 -3.13
C TYR A 89 -9.66 5.01 -3.38
N GLY A 90 -8.76 4.09 -3.09
CA GLY A 90 -9.01 2.66 -3.22
C GLY A 90 -8.95 2.15 -4.65
N ILE A 91 -8.37 2.93 -5.56
CA ILE A 91 -8.13 2.48 -6.92
C ILE A 91 -7.09 1.36 -6.92
N GLY A 92 -7.34 0.31 -7.69
CA GLY A 92 -6.38 -0.77 -7.89
C GLY A 92 -5.27 -0.36 -8.87
N HIS A 93 -4.09 -0.94 -8.72
CA HIS A 93 -2.95 -0.63 -9.58
C HIS A 93 -3.07 -1.22 -11.01
N HIS A 94 -4.09 -2.01 -11.29
CA HIS A 94 -4.46 -2.44 -12.65
C HIS A 94 -5.59 -1.60 -13.25
N GLY A 95 -6.04 -0.55 -12.55
CA GLY A 95 -7.16 0.30 -12.97
C GLY A 95 -8.53 -0.20 -12.52
N GLU A 96 -8.57 -1.04 -11.48
CA GLU A 96 -9.83 -1.36 -10.82
C GLU A 96 -10.41 -0.10 -10.20
N PRO A 97 -11.73 0.15 -10.34
CA PRO A 97 -12.35 1.36 -9.82
C PRO A 97 -12.14 1.55 -8.33
N GLY A 98 -11.88 2.79 -7.91
CA GLY A 98 -11.78 3.13 -6.50
C GLY A 98 -13.15 3.19 -5.81
N LEU A 99 -13.11 3.38 -4.50
CA LEU A 99 -14.30 3.47 -3.66
C LEU A 99 -14.91 4.87 -3.62
N ILE A 100 -14.07 5.89 -3.70
CA ILE A 100 -14.46 7.29 -3.47
C ILE A 100 -13.71 8.19 -4.44
N VAL A 101 -14.47 8.98 -5.20
CA VAL A 101 -13.94 10.07 -6.04
C VAL A 101 -14.18 11.39 -5.32
N GLU A 102 -13.13 12.19 -5.14
CA GLU A 102 -13.18 13.49 -4.49
C GLU A 102 -12.37 14.54 -5.28
N SER A 103 -12.55 15.81 -4.93
CA SER A 103 -11.67 16.87 -5.41
C SER A 103 -10.23 16.63 -4.90
N LEU A 104 -9.24 17.00 -5.72
CA LEU A 104 -7.82 16.89 -5.36
C LEU A 104 -7.56 17.64 -4.04
N LYS A 105 -6.89 16.97 -3.11
CA LYS A 105 -6.57 17.47 -1.77
C LYS A 105 -5.06 17.70 -1.62
N SER A 106 -4.69 18.39 -0.55
CA SER A 106 -3.30 18.56 -0.14
C SER A 106 -2.70 17.25 0.41
N ALA A 107 -1.38 17.15 0.44
CA ALA A 107 -0.68 15.97 0.97
C ALA A 107 -1.09 15.63 2.41
N ILE A 108 -1.24 16.65 3.28
CA ILE A 108 -1.69 16.45 4.67
C ILE A 108 -3.10 15.85 4.75
N GLU A 109 -4.03 16.31 3.91
CA GLU A 109 -5.38 15.77 3.87
C GLU A 109 -5.42 14.35 3.32
N ILE A 110 -4.61 14.06 2.29
CA ILE A 110 -4.45 12.70 1.74
C ILE A 110 -3.85 11.77 2.80
N ALA A 111 -2.75 12.17 3.43
CA ALA A 111 -2.10 11.39 4.49
C ALA A 111 -3.08 11.08 5.63
N ALA A 112 -3.84 12.07 6.09
CA ALA A 112 -4.81 11.89 7.16
C ALA A 112 -5.85 10.82 6.82
N VAL A 113 -6.43 10.84 5.62
CA VAL A 113 -7.42 9.84 5.18
C VAL A 113 -6.81 8.45 5.05
N LEU A 114 -5.60 8.33 4.45
CA LEU A 114 -4.92 7.05 4.28
C LEU A 114 -4.57 6.44 5.66
N CYS A 115 -3.96 7.24 6.54
CA CYS A 115 -3.53 6.78 7.85
C CYS A 115 -4.71 6.40 8.75
N GLU A 116 -5.78 7.21 8.80
CA GLU A 116 -6.98 6.93 9.59
C GLU A 116 -7.61 5.58 9.22
N LYS A 117 -7.75 5.32 7.92
CA LYS A 117 -8.33 4.05 7.44
C LYS A 117 -7.45 2.85 7.73
N ILE A 118 -6.13 2.98 7.55
CA ILE A 118 -5.16 1.91 7.82
C ILE A 118 -5.07 1.64 9.33
N GLU A 119 -4.98 2.70 10.15
CA GLU A 119 -4.96 2.62 11.62
C GLU A 119 -6.20 1.89 12.16
N ALA A 120 -7.38 2.25 11.66
CA ALA A 120 -8.64 1.64 12.07
C ALA A 120 -8.72 0.15 11.71
N ASP A 121 -8.25 -0.25 10.52
CA ASP A 121 -8.28 -1.65 10.06
C ASP A 121 -7.24 -2.52 10.78
N LEU A 122 -6.04 -1.99 11.06
CA LEU A 122 -5.00 -2.63 11.87
C LEU A 122 -5.33 -2.62 13.36
N LYS A 123 -6.17 -1.68 13.80
CA LYS A 123 -6.48 -1.42 15.23
C LYS A 123 -5.23 -1.06 16.02
N LEU A 124 -4.39 -0.19 15.43
CA LEU A 124 -3.16 0.29 16.05
C LEU A 124 -3.43 0.97 17.40
N LYS A 125 -2.48 0.89 18.31
CA LYS A 125 -2.55 1.42 19.67
C LYS A 125 -1.37 2.33 19.95
N HIS A 126 -1.56 3.22 20.92
CA HIS A 126 -0.47 4.04 21.45
C HIS A 126 0.71 3.17 21.90
N GLY A 127 1.92 3.61 21.62
CA GLY A 127 3.16 2.93 21.97
C GLY A 127 3.57 1.80 21.00
N GLU A 128 2.81 1.55 19.94
CA GLU A 128 3.20 0.59 18.92
C GLU A 128 4.24 1.16 17.96
N GLU A 129 4.96 0.26 17.30
CA GLU A 129 5.98 0.57 16.32
C GLU A 129 5.59 -0.04 14.97
N ILE A 130 5.69 0.75 13.91
CA ILE A 130 5.30 0.34 12.55
C ILE A 130 6.43 0.52 11.55
N SER A 131 6.32 -0.16 10.41
CA SER A 131 7.09 0.15 9.20
C SER A 131 6.15 0.69 8.12
N VAL A 132 6.56 1.71 7.40
CA VAL A 132 5.76 2.41 6.40
C VAL A 132 6.34 2.22 5.00
N ILE A 133 5.48 1.94 4.03
CA ILE A 133 5.80 2.03 2.60
C ILE A 133 4.97 3.17 2.01
N VAL A 134 5.63 4.13 1.37
CA VAL A 134 5.01 5.08 0.46
C VAL A 134 5.47 4.74 -0.95
N SER A 135 4.61 4.08 -1.71
CA SER A 135 4.92 3.66 -3.07
C SER A 135 4.24 4.57 -4.07
N GLY A 136 5.03 5.20 -4.92
CA GLY A 136 4.50 5.80 -6.15
C GLY A 136 3.96 4.72 -7.08
N LEU A 137 3.02 5.11 -7.94
CA LEU A 137 2.46 4.23 -8.96
C LEU A 137 3.27 4.26 -10.28
N GLY A 138 4.38 5.00 -10.32
CA GLY A 138 5.31 5.12 -11.45
C GLY A 138 5.39 6.54 -12.03
N GLY A 139 4.32 7.32 -11.95
CA GLY A 139 4.27 8.69 -12.46
C GLY A 139 4.43 9.78 -11.39
N THR A 140 4.42 9.44 -10.12
CA THR A 140 4.57 10.42 -9.03
C THR A 140 6.05 10.70 -8.75
N PRO A 141 6.51 11.96 -8.83
CA PRO A 141 7.89 12.29 -8.51
C PRO A 141 8.27 11.89 -7.08
N ILE A 142 9.49 11.39 -6.89
CA ILE A 142 9.99 10.94 -5.59
C ILE A 142 9.90 12.02 -4.51
N MET A 143 10.05 13.28 -4.88
CA MET A 143 9.95 14.41 -3.95
C MET A 143 8.54 14.54 -3.37
N GLU A 144 7.49 14.32 -4.17
CA GLU A 144 6.10 14.35 -3.71
C GLU A 144 5.81 13.17 -2.76
N LEU A 145 6.40 12.01 -3.03
CA LEU A 145 6.31 10.85 -2.12
C LEU A 145 6.93 11.14 -0.75
N TYR A 146 8.06 11.88 -0.71
CA TYR A 146 8.65 12.30 0.56
C TYR A 146 7.82 13.34 1.29
N VAL A 147 7.15 14.27 0.57
CA VAL A 147 6.22 15.21 1.19
C VAL A 147 5.05 14.45 1.83
N LEU A 148 4.50 13.46 1.13
CA LEU A 148 3.44 12.61 1.70
C LEU A 148 3.94 11.81 2.91
N TYR A 149 5.18 11.28 2.85
CA TYR A 149 5.77 10.52 3.96
C TYR A 149 5.93 11.39 5.22
N ASP A 150 6.37 12.63 5.07
CA ASP A 150 6.50 13.58 6.20
C ASP A 150 5.16 13.76 6.93
N GLU A 151 4.08 13.92 6.20
CA GLU A 151 2.73 14.04 6.77
C GLU A 151 2.24 12.73 7.43
N ILE A 152 2.61 11.58 6.87
CA ILE A 152 2.31 10.26 7.45
C ILE A 152 3.08 10.07 8.77
N GLU A 153 4.35 10.41 8.82
CA GLU A 153 5.18 10.31 10.02
C GLU A 153 4.67 11.23 11.13
N ASN A 154 4.31 12.47 10.77
CA ASN A 154 3.68 13.42 11.70
C ASN A 154 2.36 12.87 12.25
N TYR A 155 1.49 12.32 11.40
CA TYR A 155 0.22 11.73 11.80
C TYR A 155 0.38 10.65 12.89
N PHE A 156 1.32 9.72 12.69
CA PHE A 156 1.55 8.63 13.64
C PHE A 156 2.29 9.08 14.89
N THR A 157 3.24 10.02 14.76
CA THR A 157 3.97 10.59 15.90
C THR A 157 3.02 11.31 16.88
N GLU A 158 2.05 12.07 16.37
CA GLU A 158 1.03 12.74 17.20
C GLU A 158 0.14 11.74 17.99
N ARG A 159 0.12 10.47 17.58
CA ARG A 159 -0.65 9.37 18.19
C ARG A 159 0.20 8.42 19.04
N ASP A 160 1.45 8.82 19.32
CA ASP A 160 2.42 7.98 20.06
C ASP A 160 2.66 6.62 19.38
N ILE A 161 2.70 6.63 18.04
CA ILE A 161 3.05 5.47 17.22
C ILE A 161 4.36 5.80 16.50
N SER A 162 5.39 4.98 16.69
CA SER A 162 6.72 5.25 16.12
C SER A 162 6.92 4.54 14.79
N VAL A 163 7.62 5.22 13.85
CA VAL A 163 8.03 4.62 12.59
C VAL A 163 9.44 4.03 12.73
N TYR A 164 9.56 2.72 12.83
CA TYR A 164 10.83 2.01 12.88
C TYR A 164 11.62 2.11 11.57
N ARG A 165 10.91 1.95 10.45
CA ARG A 165 11.52 2.02 9.11
C ARG A 165 10.53 2.49 8.07
N SER A 166 11.03 3.34 7.17
CA SER A 166 10.28 3.79 6.00
C SER A 166 10.90 3.32 4.69
N PHE A 167 10.05 3.09 3.71
CA PHE A 167 10.40 2.79 2.33
C PHE A 167 9.63 3.77 1.45
N VAL A 168 10.34 4.71 0.82
CA VAL A 168 9.74 5.73 -0.06
C VAL A 168 10.29 5.56 -1.46
N GLY A 169 9.45 5.34 -2.44
CA GLY A 169 9.87 5.09 -3.82
C GLY A 169 8.84 4.30 -4.63
N ASP A 170 9.23 3.85 -5.80
CA ASP A 170 8.38 3.04 -6.70
C ASP A 170 8.60 1.55 -6.40
N TYR A 171 7.75 0.96 -5.59
CA TYR A 171 7.81 -0.46 -5.22
C TYR A 171 6.77 -1.31 -5.94
N VAL A 172 5.59 -0.75 -6.20
CA VAL A 172 4.54 -1.38 -7.00
C VAL A 172 3.97 -0.32 -7.92
N THR A 173 4.22 -0.46 -9.21
CA THR A 173 3.91 0.56 -10.21
C THR A 173 2.89 0.08 -11.22
N SER A 174 2.17 1.02 -11.82
CA SER A 174 1.26 0.82 -12.93
C SER A 174 1.62 1.79 -14.05
N LEU A 175 2.70 1.47 -14.78
CA LEU A 175 3.23 2.29 -15.88
C LEU A 175 3.49 3.75 -15.44
N GLU A 176 2.88 4.74 -16.11
CA GLU A 176 2.97 6.17 -15.81
C GLU A 176 1.84 6.69 -14.90
N MET A 177 1.07 5.83 -14.27
CA MET A 177 0.02 6.23 -13.34
C MET A 177 0.58 7.07 -12.19
N SER A 178 -0.06 8.18 -11.88
CA SER A 178 0.28 8.98 -10.68
C SER A 178 -0.63 8.65 -9.51
N GLY A 179 -0.03 8.60 -8.36
CA GLY A 179 -0.70 8.27 -7.11
C GLY A 179 0.26 7.65 -6.13
#